data_7ba3d83cf75b62102b2fa6b95ecb3dc7
#
_entry.id   7ba3d83cf75b62102b2fa6b95ecb3dc7
#
_cell.length_a   1.000
_cell.length_b   1.000
_cell.length_c   1.000
_cell.angle_alpha   90.00
_cell.angle_beta   90.00
_cell.angle_gamma   90.00
#
_symmetry.space_group_name_H-M   'P 1'
#
loop_
_entity.id
_entity.type
_entity.pdbx_description
1 polymer ?
#
loop_
_entity_poly.entity_id
_entity_poly.type
_entity_poly.pdbx_seq_one_letter_code
_entity_poly.pdbx_strand_id
1 'polypeptide(L)'
;MHPVKTENRRRHRLTVALGAAMAAMGLVLTGCGSADSEVADGHVVQHAMGETTVPAQPQRIIVLDSPHLDALVSLGVTPIAITERAMGYGPPKYLADKLGGVATVGTIQEPDLDAIANLEPDLIIGAKIRHEPLYTQLDSIAPTVFSETSGTNWHDQARLTADAVGKTDEMEQLLTQLDTRAKAVGRQIGAPDKTVSMVRFTEDRFRLYGPETFSGSLLAQLGFTHPAREWNQYSMAELDPEQYEQINGDIVFHADYNGSTAGTTKSRVSALWGSLPAVAAGQAYEVADDTWMLGIGVLGANEIIDDIERLTAK
;
A
#
# COMPACT_ATOMS: atom_id res chain seq x y z
N MET A 1 -59.77 -39.37 45.56
CA MET A 1 -59.34 -40.34 46.58
C MET A 1 -58.08 -39.80 47.22
N HIS A 2 -58.23 -39.29 48.40
CA HIS A 2 -57.19 -39.05 49.44
C HIS A 2 -56.82 -40.44 50.04
N PRO A 3 -55.76 -40.55 50.87
CA PRO A 3 -55.20 -39.61 51.85
C PRO A 3 -53.61 -39.66 51.94
N VAL A 4 -52.92 -38.74 52.56
CA VAL A 4 -52.79 -38.31 53.96
C VAL A 4 -51.41 -38.58 54.57
N LYS A 5 -50.77 -37.54 55.12
CA LYS A 5 -50.00 -37.36 56.38
C LYS A 5 -48.65 -38.11 56.55
N THR A 6 -47.64 -37.59 57.24
CA THR A 6 -47.45 -36.75 58.44
C THR A 6 -45.97 -36.33 58.49
N GLU A 7 -45.52 -35.16 58.72
CA GLU A 7 -45.19 -34.39 59.92
C GLU A 7 -44.41 -35.20 61.05
N ASN A 8 -43.20 -34.74 61.37
CA ASN A 8 -42.72 -34.46 62.75
C ASN A 8 -41.32 -33.80 62.75
N ARG A 9 -41.20 -32.64 63.14
CA ARG A 9 -40.76 -31.83 64.32
C ARG A 9 -39.82 -32.57 65.31
N ARG A 10 -38.70 -31.84 65.63
CA ARG A 10 -38.18 -31.37 66.96
C ARG A 10 -36.66 -31.24 66.91
N ARG A 11 -36.11 -30.05 67.00
CA ARG A 11 -35.81 -29.26 68.20
C ARG A 11 -34.65 -29.76 69.05
N HIS A 12 -33.73 -28.86 69.30
CA HIS A 12 -32.84 -28.55 70.48
C HIS A 12 -31.38 -28.94 70.27
N ARG A 13 -30.34 -28.23 70.64
CA ARG A 13 -30.09 -27.06 71.52
C ARG A 13 -28.64 -26.68 71.35
N LEU A 14 -28.37 -25.38 71.53
CA LEU A 14 -27.10 -24.74 71.83
C LEU A 14 -26.13 -25.56 72.67
N THR A 15 -24.85 -25.47 72.40
CA THR A 15 -23.82 -25.21 73.45
C THR A 15 -22.65 -24.42 72.90
N VAL A 16 -22.31 -23.39 73.63
CA VAL A 16 -21.17 -22.50 73.51
C VAL A 16 -19.98 -23.17 74.17
N ALA A 17 -18.76 -23.08 73.56
CA ALA A 17 -17.52 -23.17 74.28
C ALA A 17 -16.43 -22.34 73.64
N LEU A 18 -15.94 -21.40 74.43
CA LEU A 18 -14.70 -20.58 74.27
C LEU A 18 -13.46 -21.49 74.25
N GLY A 19 -12.42 -21.06 73.54
CA GLY A 19 -11.08 -21.47 73.89
C GLY A 19 -10.01 -21.36 72.83
N ALA A 20 -9.11 -20.42 73.10
CA ALA A 20 -7.66 -20.42 72.85
C ALA A 20 -7.14 -19.95 71.49
N ALA A 21 -6.53 -18.79 71.54
CA ALA A 21 -5.56 -18.21 70.63
C ALA A 21 -4.30 -19.06 70.48
N MET A 22 -3.83 -19.30 69.26
CA MET A 22 -2.43 -19.59 69.00
C MET A 22 -1.97 -18.86 67.70
N ALA A 23 -1.02 -18.01 67.88
CA ALA A 23 -0.29 -17.28 66.85
C ALA A 23 0.46 -18.31 65.96
N ALA A 24 0.19 -18.30 64.65
CA ALA A 24 1.05 -18.91 63.69
C ALA A 24 1.56 -17.84 62.73
N MET A 25 2.83 -17.62 62.81
CA MET A 25 3.67 -16.72 62.02
C MET A 25 3.69 -17.24 60.58
N GLY A 26 2.86 -16.66 59.68
CA GLY A 26 2.82 -17.03 58.27
C GLY A 26 4.01 -16.38 57.55
N LEU A 27 4.88 -17.17 56.98
CA LEU A 27 5.92 -16.78 56.04
C LEU A 27 5.29 -15.96 54.89
N VAL A 28 5.71 -14.73 54.76
CA VAL A 28 5.54 -13.95 53.53
C VAL A 28 6.50 -14.53 52.51
N LEU A 29 6.01 -15.43 51.64
CA LEU A 29 6.65 -15.73 50.37
C LEU A 29 6.51 -14.45 49.51
N THR A 30 7.57 -13.65 49.46
CA THR A 30 7.77 -12.71 48.38
C THR A 30 7.92 -13.52 47.09
N GLY A 31 6.82 -13.72 46.41
CA GLY A 31 6.83 -14.13 45.02
C GLY A 31 7.58 -13.05 44.23
N CYS A 32 8.76 -13.39 43.71
CA CYS A 32 9.33 -12.66 42.58
C CYS A 32 8.23 -12.65 41.49
N GLY A 33 7.61 -11.51 41.32
CA GLY A 33 6.85 -11.24 40.12
C GLY A 33 7.85 -11.31 39.00
N SER A 34 7.80 -12.42 38.25
CA SER A 34 8.22 -12.39 36.87
C SER A 34 7.46 -11.21 36.27
N ALA A 35 8.17 -10.21 35.84
CA ALA A 35 7.60 -9.29 34.84
C ALA A 35 7.25 -10.18 33.64
N ASP A 36 5.99 -10.64 33.60
CA ASP A 36 5.40 -11.02 32.34
C ASP A 36 5.56 -9.77 31.49
N SER A 37 6.55 -9.80 30.61
CA SER A 37 6.53 -8.95 29.44
C SER A 37 5.18 -9.24 28.82
N GLU A 38 4.25 -8.30 28.88
CA GLU A 38 3.08 -8.32 28.04
C GLU A 38 3.61 -8.57 26.63
N VAL A 39 3.45 -9.79 26.14
CA VAL A 39 3.59 -10.08 24.73
C VAL A 39 2.50 -9.21 24.13
N ALA A 40 2.90 -8.09 23.54
CA ALA A 40 1.96 -7.21 22.87
C ALA A 40 1.13 -8.09 21.96
N ASP A 41 -0.21 -8.08 22.15
CA ASP A 41 -1.14 -8.81 21.31
C ASP A 41 -0.78 -8.52 19.86
N GLY A 42 -0.16 -9.48 19.17
CA GLY A 42 0.30 -9.37 17.81
C GLY A 42 -0.42 -10.39 16.94
N HIS A 43 -0.35 -10.22 15.64
CA HIS A 43 -0.84 -11.19 14.68
C HIS A 43 0.26 -11.57 13.68
N VAL A 44 0.11 -12.73 13.05
CA VAL A 44 1.06 -13.23 12.06
C VAL A 44 0.65 -12.77 10.68
N VAL A 45 1.55 -12.09 9.97
CA VAL A 45 1.40 -11.64 8.59
C VAL A 45 2.22 -12.55 7.68
N GLN A 46 1.57 -13.12 6.66
CA GLN A 46 2.24 -13.87 5.60
C GLN A 46 2.71 -12.90 4.51
N HIS A 47 4.00 -12.99 4.13
CA HIS A 47 4.60 -12.04 3.19
C HIS A 47 5.72 -12.68 2.35
N ALA A 48 6.33 -11.95 1.45
CA ALA A 48 7.28 -12.47 0.47
C ALA A 48 8.55 -13.13 1.06
N MET A 49 8.88 -12.85 2.33
CA MET A 49 10.06 -13.41 3.02
C MET A 49 9.68 -14.51 4.02
N GLY A 50 8.40 -14.92 4.08
CA GLY A 50 7.88 -15.91 5.01
C GLY A 50 6.74 -15.35 5.87
N GLU A 51 6.87 -15.43 7.18
CA GLU A 51 5.89 -14.90 8.13
C GLU A 51 6.57 -14.06 9.20
N THR A 52 5.89 -12.98 9.61
CA THR A 52 6.36 -12.09 10.68
C THR A 52 5.22 -11.83 11.66
N THR A 53 5.50 -11.93 12.97
CA THR A 53 4.56 -11.47 14.00
C THR A 53 4.70 -9.95 14.14
N VAL A 54 3.64 -9.23 13.85
CA VAL A 54 3.57 -7.76 13.95
C VAL A 54 2.72 -7.34 15.15
N PRO A 55 2.95 -6.17 15.75
CA PRO A 55 2.07 -5.64 16.80
C PRO A 55 0.63 -5.50 16.30
N ALA A 56 -0.37 -5.74 17.15
CA ALA A 56 -1.78 -5.59 16.77
C ALA A 56 -2.12 -4.16 16.30
N GLN A 57 -1.43 -3.16 16.81
CA GLN A 57 -1.58 -1.75 16.46
C GLN A 57 -0.21 -1.07 16.39
N PRO A 58 0.55 -1.26 15.31
CA PRO A 58 1.84 -0.62 15.15
C PRO A 58 1.70 0.91 15.11
N GLN A 59 2.56 1.62 15.83
CA GLN A 59 2.52 3.08 15.97
C GLN A 59 3.73 3.78 15.34
N ARG A 60 4.82 3.04 15.16
CA ARG A 60 6.10 3.58 14.67
C ARG A 60 6.52 2.90 13.39
N ILE A 61 5.74 3.16 12.35
CA ILE A 61 5.86 2.48 11.06
C ILE A 61 6.86 3.21 10.16
N ILE A 62 7.80 2.48 9.58
CA ILE A 62 8.67 2.97 8.51
C ILE A 62 8.30 2.30 7.19
N VAL A 63 8.19 3.10 6.13
CA VAL A 63 7.82 2.63 4.80
C VAL A 63 8.94 2.85 3.81
N LEU A 64 9.34 1.78 3.12
CA LEU A 64 10.45 1.78 2.19
C LEU A 64 10.04 1.83 0.71
N ASP A 65 8.73 1.75 0.38
CA ASP A 65 8.28 1.76 -1.02
C ASP A 65 6.88 2.39 -1.18
N SER A 66 6.67 3.03 -2.32
CA SER A 66 5.51 3.87 -2.62
C SER A 66 4.13 3.19 -2.47
N PRO A 67 3.90 1.92 -2.89
CA PRO A 67 2.59 1.28 -2.76
C PRO A 67 2.13 1.15 -1.31
N HIS A 68 3.05 0.88 -0.41
CA HIS A 68 2.78 0.77 1.02
C HIS A 68 2.50 2.12 1.66
N LEU A 69 3.16 3.19 1.16
CA LEU A 69 2.92 4.55 1.62
C LEU A 69 1.50 5.01 1.31
N ASP A 70 1.06 4.87 0.06
CA ASP A 70 -0.30 5.22 -0.35
C ASP A 70 -1.34 4.42 0.44
N ALA A 71 -1.13 3.11 0.59
CA ALA A 71 -2.02 2.23 1.33
C ALA A 71 -2.17 2.67 2.80
N LEU A 72 -1.07 2.97 3.52
CA LEU A 72 -1.13 3.45 4.89
C LEU A 72 -1.89 4.77 5.00
N VAL A 73 -1.55 5.75 4.14
CA VAL A 73 -2.19 7.06 4.17
C VAL A 73 -3.67 6.97 3.82
N SER A 74 -4.06 6.06 2.92
CA SER A 74 -5.47 5.81 2.58
C SER A 74 -6.27 5.25 3.75
N LEU A 75 -5.62 4.50 4.65
CA LEU A 75 -6.19 3.95 5.88
C LEU A 75 -6.14 4.95 7.07
N GLY A 76 -5.69 6.18 6.82
CA GLY A 76 -5.56 7.20 7.86
C GLY A 76 -4.37 6.97 8.80
N VAL A 77 -3.40 6.16 8.41
CA VAL A 77 -2.18 5.88 9.17
C VAL A 77 -1.02 6.68 8.59
N THR A 78 -0.34 7.46 9.42
CA THR A 78 0.83 8.24 9.00
C THR A 78 2.08 7.52 9.49
N PRO A 79 3.02 7.12 8.61
CA PRO A 79 4.30 6.55 9.02
C PRO A 79 5.17 7.60 9.73
N ILE A 80 6.12 7.16 10.56
CA ILE A 80 7.10 8.07 11.19
C ILE A 80 8.25 8.44 10.25
N ALA A 81 8.54 7.57 9.26
CA ALA A 81 9.55 7.83 8.24
C ALA A 81 9.24 7.10 6.94
N ILE A 82 9.78 7.64 5.86
CA ILE A 82 9.67 7.10 4.50
C ILE A 82 11.03 7.14 3.80
N THR A 83 11.19 6.35 2.74
CA THR A 83 12.25 6.57 1.76
C THR A 83 11.77 7.53 0.66
N GLU A 84 12.70 8.22 0.02
CA GLU A 84 12.44 9.05 -1.17
C GLU A 84 12.82 8.28 -2.45
N ARG A 85 12.22 8.65 -3.58
CA ARG A 85 12.61 8.10 -4.89
C ARG A 85 14.07 8.42 -5.24
N ALA A 86 14.49 9.65 -4.97
CA ALA A 86 15.86 10.15 -5.02
C ALA A 86 15.97 11.26 -3.99
N MET A 87 17.17 11.54 -3.51
CA MET A 87 17.41 12.56 -2.49
C MET A 87 16.79 13.91 -2.86
N GLY A 88 15.92 14.41 -1.98
CA GLY A 88 15.24 15.70 -2.12
C GLY A 88 14.02 15.73 -3.03
N TYR A 89 13.54 14.57 -3.51
CA TYR A 89 12.34 14.53 -4.36
C TYR A 89 11.02 14.41 -3.58
N GLY A 90 11.09 14.07 -2.29
CA GLY A 90 9.90 13.93 -1.46
C GLY A 90 8.87 12.89 -1.94
N PRO A 91 7.73 12.79 -1.25
CA PRO A 91 6.60 11.95 -1.66
C PRO A 91 5.86 12.58 -2.86
N PRO A 92 4.99 11.81 -3.54
CA PRO A 92 4.08 12.35 -4.54
C PRO A 92 3.28 13.55 -3.99
N LYS A 93 3.01 14.55 -4.84
CA LYS A 93 2.39 15.82 -4.41
C LYS A 93 1.05 15.63 -3.69
N TYR A 94 0.22 14.71 -4.14
CA TYR A 94 -1.09 14.43 -3.52
C TYR A 94 -0.98 13.84 -2.10
N LEU A 95 0.19 13.33 -1.70
CA LEU A 95 0.49 12.86 -0.35
C LEU A 95 1.23 13.90 0.52
N ALA A 96 1.86 14.90 -0.09
CA ALA A 96 2.76 15.82 0.61
C ALA A 96 2.10 16.50 1.82
N ASP A 97 0.87 16.99 1.67
CA ASP A 97 0.13 17.65 2.76
C ASP A 97 -0.23 16.70 3.91
N LYS A 98 -0.37 15.40 3.61
CA LYS A 98 -0.71 14.36 4.59
C LYS A 98 0.53 13.84 5.34
N LEU A 99 1.72 14.10 4.81
CA LEU A 99 3.00 13.61 5.29
C LEU A 99 3.88 14.73 5.89
N GLY A 100 3.29 15.87 6.21
CA GLY A 100 4.01 16.99 6.84
C GLY A 100 4.73 16.55 8.12
N GLY A 101 6.06 16.70 8.14
CA GLY A 101 6.90 16.36 9.30
C GLY A 101 7.34 14.88 9.38
N VAL A 102 7.01 14.05 8.40
CA VAL A 102 7.52 12.67 8.28
C VAL A 102 9.01 12.70 7.93
N ALA A 103 9.83 11.94 8.65
CA ALA A 103 11.26 11.88 8.41
C ALA A 103 11.60 11.12 7.11
N THR A 104 12.76 11.41 6.53
CA THR A 104 13.31 10.67 5.41
C THR A 104 14.45 9.78 5.88
N VAL A 105 14.44 8.50 5.48
CA VAL A 105 15.45 7.48 5.82
C VAL A 105 16.13 6.92 4.56
N GLY A 106 16.72 7.81 3.78
CA GLY A 106 17.43 7.48 2.55
C GLY A 106 16.51 7.37 1.33
N THR A 107 16.98 6.68 0.29
CA THR A 107 16.23 6.47 -0.94
C THR A 107 15.63 5.07 -1.00
N ILE A 108 14.70 4.85 -1.94
CA ILE A 108 14.09 3.52 -2.15
C ILE A 108 15.18 2.46 -2.48
N GLN A 109 16.22 2.83 -3.24
CA GLN A 109 17.30 1.92 -3.59
C GLN A 109 18.33 1.75 -2.47
N GLU A 110 18.51 2.77 -1.64
CA GLU A 110 19.53 2.84 -0.58
C GLU A 110 18.89 3.39 0.71
N PRO A 111 18.10 2.57 1.42
CA PRO A 111 17.60 2.93 2.75
C PRO A 111 18.75 3.10 3.76
N ASP A 112 18.67 4.12 4.59
CA ASP A 112 19.64 4.39 5.65
C ASP A 112 19.28 3.59 6.90
N LEU A 113 19.95 2.44 7.09
CA LEU A 113 19.70 1.52 8.20
C LEU A 113 19.99 2.14 9.57
N ASP A 114 20.99 3.02 9.67
CA ASP A 114 21.30 3.70 10.93
C ASP A 114 20.22 4.70 11.30
N ALA A 115 19.73 5.45 10.31
CA ALA A 115 18.60 6.35 10.52
C ALA A 115 17.31 5.59 10.88
N ILE A 116 17.06 4.44 10.24
CA ILE A 116 15.94 3.55 10.57
C ILE A 116 16.04 3.06 12.01
N ALA A 117 17.19 2.52 12.43
CA ALA A 117 17.40 1.99 13.77
C ALA A 117 17.25 3.08 14.86
N ASN A 118 17.77 4.28 14.59
CA ASN A 118 17.67 5.41 15.53
C ASN A 118 16.23 5.91 15.74
N LEU A 119 15.32 5.60 14.82
CA LEU A 119 13.90 5.92 14.95
C LEU A 119 13.12 4.88 15.74
N GLU A 120 13.72 3.79 16.19
CA GLU A 120 13.09 2.73 16.99
C GLU A 120 11.70 2.36 16.47
N PRO A 121 11.58 1.88 15.21
CA PRO A 121 10.30 1.48 14.64
C PRO A 121 9.74 0.22 15.34
N ASP A 122 8.43 0.05 15.26
CA ASP A 122 7.74 -1.19 15.65
C ASP A 122 7.23 -2.01 14.47
N LEU A 123 7.34 -1.45 13.24
CA LEU A 123 7.05 -2.13 11.97
C LEU A 123 7.80 -1.47 10.83
N ILE A 124 8.40 -2.29 9.95
CA ILE A 124 9.01 -1.86 8.70
C ILE A 124 8.28 -2.54 7.54
N ILE A 125 7.86 -1.76 6.53
CA ILE A 125 7.17 -2.28 5.36
C ILE A 125 7.94 -1.91 4.09
N GLY A 126 8.19 -2.89 3.22
CA GLY A 126 8.91 -2.68 1.97
C GLY A 126 8.58 -3.71 0.90
N ALA A 127 9.41 -3.83 -0.14
CA ALA A 127 9.24 -4.75 -1.25
C ALA A 127 10.49 -5.61 -1.46
N LYS A 128 10.30 -6.93 -1.58
CA LYS A 128 11.37 -7.91 -1.79
C LYS A 128 12.18 -7.60 -3.04
N ILE A 129 11.52 -7.29 -4.16
CA ILE A 129 12.19 -6.95 -5.43
C ILE A 129 13.25 -5.85 -5.30
N ARG A 130 13.18 -5.03 -4.25
CA ARG A 130 14.12 -3.92 -3.98
C ARG A 130 15.02 -4.18 -2.79
N HIS A 131 14.44 -4.74 -1.71
CA HIS A 131 15.05 -4.70 -0.39
C HIS A 131 15.43 -6.09 0.16
N GLU A 132 15.31 -7.18 -0.65
CA GLU A 132 15.64 -8.53 -0.23
C GLU A 132 17.06 -8.64 0.41
N PRO A 133 18.12 -8.01 -0.14
CA PRO A 133 19.46 -8.07 0.47
C PRO A 133 19.55 -7.44 1.85
N LEU A 134 18.62 -6.55 2.20
CA LEU A 134 18.57 -5.83 3.48
C LEU A 134 17.65 -6.49 4.50
N TYR A 135 16.87 -7.50 4.10
CA TYR A 135 15.78 -8.05 4.94
C TYR A 135 16.26 -8.46 6.33
N THR A 136 17.33 -9.26 6.42
CA THR A 136 17.86 -9.73 7.72
C THR A 136 18.30 -8.58 8.64
N GLN A 137 18.84 -7.50 8.07
CA GLN A 137 19.26 -6.34 8.85
C GLN A 137 18.07 -5.54 9.34
N LEU A 138 17.08 -5.32 8.48
CA LEU A 138 15.83 -4.63 8.82
C LEU A 138 15.03 -5.41 9.88
N ASP A 139 14.91 -6.73 9.71
CA ASP A 139 14.20 -7.59 10.64
C ASP A 139 14.89 -7.67 12.02
N SER A 140 16.21 -7.43 12.08
CA SER A 140 16.93 -7.27 13.36
C SER A 140 16.64 -5.95 14.06
N ILE A 141 16.11 -4.94 13.36
CA ILE A 141 15.72 -3.64 13.94
C ILE A 141 14.28 -3.70 14.42
N ALA A 142 13.34 -4.18 13.58
CA ALA A 142 11.93 -4.31 13.92
C ALA A 142 11.25 -5.36 13.03
N PRO A 143 10.07 -5.89 13.43
CA PRO A 143 9.23 -6.73 12.58
C PRO A 143 9.14 -6.16 11.16
N THR A 144 9.51 -6.96 10.15
CA THR A 144 9.63 -6.49 8.76
C THR A 144 8.75 -7.31 7.83
N VAL A 145 7.92 -6.64 7.02
CA VAL A 145 6.97 -7.22 6.08
C VAL A 145 7.27 -6.72 4.67
N PHE A 146 7.48 -7.65 3.72
CA PHE A 146 7.78 -7.30 2.33
C PHE A 146 6.73 -7.87 1.37
N SER A 147 6.25 -7.03 0.43
CA SER A 147 5.57 -7.50 -0.76
C SER A 147 6.54 -8.17 -1.73
N GLU A 148 6.06 -9.06 -2.62
CA GLU A 148 6.90 -9.71 -3.64
C GLU A 148 7.40 -8.69 -4.67
N THR A 149 6.49 -7.82 -5.14
CA THR A 149 6.73 -6.83 -6.20
C THR A 149 6.45 -5.41 -5.73
N SER A 150 6.69 -4.44 -6.61
CA SER A 150 6.33 -3.03 -6.44
C SER A 150 5.65 -2.52 -7.72
N GLY A 151 4.38 -2.16 -7.63
CA GLY A 151 3.59 -1.56 -8.73
C GLY A 151 2.81 -2.52 -9.61
N THR A 152 3.29 -3.75 -9.85
CA THR A 152 2.46 -4.84 -10.36
C THR A 152 1.72 -5.51 -9.20
N ASN A 153 0.46 -5.92 -9.42
CA ASN A 153 -0.39 -6.48 -8.35
C ASN A 153 -0.53 -5.55 -7.12
N TRP A 154 -0.62 -4.24 -7.36
CA TRP A 154 -0.65 -3.23 -6.30
C TRP A 154 -1.83 -3.40 -5.32
N HIS A 155 -2.93 -4.01 -5.73
CA HIS A 155 -4.04 -4.36 -4.84
C HIS A 155 -3.60 -5.33 -3.73
N ASP A 156 -2.76 -6.31 -4.06
CA ASP A 156 -2.24 -7.26 -3.07
C ASP A 156 -1.23 -6.59 -2.12
N GLN A 157 -0.48 -5.61 -2.63
CA GLN A 157 0.41 -4.79 -1.80
C GLN A 157 -0.40 -3.91 -0.82
N ALA A 158 -1.52 -3.34 -1.27
CA ALA A 158 -2.42 -2.59 -0.40
C ALA A 158 -3.05 -3.49 0.69
N ARG A 159 -3.50 -4.70 0.33
CA ARG A 159 -4.03 -5.71 1.28
C ARG A 159 -2.99 -6.14 2.30
N LEU A 160 -1.77 -6.44 1.84
CA LEU A 160 -0.66 -6.80 2.73
C LEU A 160 -0.35 -5.68 3.73
N THR A 161 -0.34 -4.43 3.26
CA THR A 161 -0.14 -3.28 4.15
C THR A 161 -1.25 -3.16 5.19
N ALA A 162 -2.50 -3.35 4.74
CA ALA A 162 -3.67 -3.29 5.62
C ALA A 162 -3.66 -4.42 6.65
N ASP A 163 -3.28 -5.64 6.24
CA ASP A 163 -3.10 -6.77 7.15
C ASP A 163 -2.04 -6.45 8.20
N ALA A 164 -0.89 -5.94 7.79
CA ALA A 164 0.20 -5.57 8.68
C ALA A 164 -0.18 -4.51 9.74
N VAL A 165 -1.22 -3.71 9.51
CA VAL A 165 -1.70 -2.70 10.45
C VAL A 165 -3.10 -2.98 11.01
N GLY A 166 -3.63 -4.19 10.81
CA GLY A 166 -4.92 -4.64 11.36
C GLY A 166 -6.14 -3.93 10.76
N LYS A 167 -6.07 -3.49 9.48
CA LYS A 167 -7.11 -2.70 8.79
C LYS A 167 -7.58 -3.32 7.47
N THR A 168 -7.65 -4.64 7.43
CA THR A 168 -8.00 -5.39 6.20
C THR A 168 -9.40 -5.04 5.69
N ASP A 169 -10.40 -4.96 6.57
CA ASP A 169 -11.78 -4.65 6.18
C ASP A 169 -11.93 -3.24 5.61
N GLU A 170 -11.21 -2.27 6.17
CA GLU A 170 -11.21 -0.89 5.67
C GLU A 170 -10.60 -0.82 4.26
N MET A 171 -9.49 -1.54 4.02
CA MET A 171 -8.87 -1.59 2.70
C MET A 171 -9.78 -2.25 1.65
N GLU A 172 -10.45 -3.35 1.97
CA GLU A 172 -11.39 -3.99 1.05
C GLU A 172 -12.56 -3.05 0.69
N GLN A 173 -13.02 -2.25 1.64
CA GLN A 173 -14.03 -1.21 1.36
C GLN A 173 -13.50 -0.14 0.41
N LEU A 174 -12.27 0.35 0.62
CA LEU A 174 -11.64 1.34 -0.25
C LEU A 174 -11.44 0.81 -1.67
N LEU A 175 -10.94 -0.42 -1.82
CA LEU A 175 -10.75 -1.06 -3.12
C LEU A 175 -12.09 -1.30 -3.85
N THR A 176 -13.13 -1.68 -3.13
CA THR A 176 -14.49 -1.84 -3.69
C THR A 176 -15.08 -0.51 -4.15
N GLN A 177 -14.89 0.56 -3.38
CA GLN A 177 -15.33 1.91 -3.76
C GLN A 177 -14.60 2.40 -5.01
N LEU A 178 -13.28 2.19 -5.06
CA LEU A 178 -12.46 2.54 -6.21
C LEU A 178 -12.93 1.80 -7.48
N ASP A 179 -13.13 0.49 -7.41
CA ASP A 179 -13.62 -0.33 -8.52
C ASP A 179 -14.98 0.17 -9.03
N THR A 180 -15.88 0.46 -8.11
CA THR A 180 -17.21 0.99 -8.45
C THR A 180 -17.10 2.34 -9.16
N ARG A 181 -16.25 3.25 -8.65
CA ARG A 181 -16.00 4.56 -9.24
C ARG A 181 -15.37 4.43 -10.63
N ALA A 182 -14.30 3.64 -10.77
CA ALA A 182 -13.61 3.42 -12.04
C ALA A 182 -14.57 2.94 -13.11
N LYS A 183 -15.39 1.93 -12.83
CA LYS A 183 -16.40 1.40 -13.76
C LYS A 183 -17.47 2.44 -14.12
N ALA A 184 -17.88 3.28 -13.18
CA ALA A 184 -18.88 4.33 -13.44
C ALA A 184 -18.30 5.40 -14.37
N VAL A 185 -17.11 5.91 -14.07
CA VAL A 185 -16.41 6.91 -14.89
C VAL A 185 -16.09 6.33 -16.29
N GLY A 186 -15.59 5.09 -16.34
CA GLY A 186 -15.30 4.43 -17.60
C GLY A 186 -16.50 4.36 -18.55
N ARG A 187 -17.69 4.03 -18.04
CA ARG A 187 -18.94 4.07 -18.83
C ARG A 187 -19.30 5.48 -19.28
N GLN A 188 -19.14 6.47 -18.41
CA GLN A 188 -19.45 7.86 -18.71
C GLN A 188 -18.62 8.41 -19.89
N ILE A 189 -17.34 8.04 -19.96
CA ILE A 189 -16.41 8.50 -21.01
C ILE A 189 -16.35 7.58 -22.23
N GLY A 190 -17.10 6.47 -22.23
CA GLY A 190 -17.11 5.49 -23.29
C GLY A 190 -15.80 4.68 -23.40
N ALA A 191 -15.14 4.42 -22.27
CA ALA A 191 -13.90 3.65 -22.22
C ALA A 191 -14.01 2.22 -22.77
N PRO A 192 -15.12 1.46 -22.56
CA PRO A 192 -15.22 0.08 -23.05
C PRO A 192 -15.11 -0.09 -24.57
N ASP A 193 -15.37 0.97 -25.33
CA ASP A 193 -15.31 0.96 -26.79
C ASP A 193 -14.00 1.50 -27.35
N LYS A 194 -12.98 1.73 -26.48
CA LYS A 194 -11.73 2.40 -26.85
C LYS A 194 -10.50 1.63 -26.44
N THR A 195 -9.48 1.73 -27.28
CA THR A 195 -8.13 1.31 -26.94
C THR A 195 -7.33 2.46 -26.32
N VAL A 196 -6.42 2.14 -25.39
CA VAL A 196 -5.60 3.13 -24.70
C VAL A 196 -4.12 2.73 -24.65
N SER A 197 -3.23 3.69 -24.84
CA SER A 197 -1.81 3.53 -24.53
C SER A 197 -1.41 4.48 -23.40
N MET A 198 -0.69 3.94 -22.41
CA MET A 198 0.01 4.73 -21.41
C MET A 198 1.50 4.73 -21.73
N VAL A 199 2.06 5.91 -21.94
CA VAL A 199 3.43 6.13 -22.41
C VAL A 199 4.22 6.93 -21.37
N ARG A 200 5.45 6.52 -21.09
CA ARG A 200 6.40 7.32 -20.31
C ARG A 200 7.67 7.51 -21.12
N PHE A 201 8.00 8.76 -21.39
CA PHE A 201 9.25 9.12 -22.07
C PHE A 201 10.37 9.22 -21.04
N THR A 202 11.47 8.49 -21.28
CA THR A 202 12.70 8.53 -20.50
C THR A 202 13.84 9.14 -21.32
N GLU A 203 15.04 9.21 -20.79
CA GLU A 203 16.18 9.84 -21.46
C GLU A 203 16.55 9.18 -22.79
N ASP A 204 16.59 7.84 -22.81
CA ASP A 204 17.08 7.05 -23.95
C ASP A 204 15.96 6.34 -24.72
N ARG A 205 14.86 5.98 -24.04
CA ARG A 205 13.76 5.15 -24.54
C ARG A 205 12.43 5.74 -24.16
N PHE A 206 11.36 5.14 -24.64
CA PHE A 206 10.05 5.29 -24.03
C PHE A 206 9.50 3.93 -23.61
N ARG A 207 8.58 3.96 -22.66
CA ARG A 207 7.93 2.77 -22.13
C ARG A 207 6.45 2.82 -22.39
N LEU A 208 5.88 1.71 -22.82
CA LEU A 208 4.45 1.47 -22.82
C LEU A 208 4.11 0.62 -21.60
N TYR A 209 3.06 0.98 -20.90
CA TYR A 209 2.63 0.34 -19.67
C TYR A 209 1.40 -0.51 -19.94
N GLY A 210 1.51 -1.81 -19.67
CA GLY A 210 0.50 -2.80 -19.92
C GLY A 210 -0.47 -3.01 -18.76
N PRO A 211 -1.44 -3.95 -18.92
CA PRO A 211 -2.58 -4.11 -18.02
C PRO A 211 -2.26 -4.56 -16.61
N GLU A 212 -1.04 -5.05 -16.32
CA GLU A 212 -0.65 -5.47 -14.98
C GLU A 212 0.14 -4.39 -14.21
N THR A 213 0.54 -3.30 -14.88
CA THR A 213 1.13 -2.15 -14.21
C THR A 213 0.07 -1.37 -13.45
N PHE A 214 0.48 -0.51 -12.49
CA PHE A 214 -0.47 0.30 -11.73
C PHE A 214 -1.41 1.12 -12.61
N SER A 215 -0.88 2.04 -13.41
CA SER A 215 -1.69 2.88 -14.31
C SER A 215 -2.43 2.07 -15.38
N GLY A 216 -1.77 1.04 -15.94
CA GLY A 216 -2.40 0.18 -16.94
C GLY A 216 -3.56 -0.65 -16.40
N SER A 217 -3.44 -1.20 -15.18
CA SER A 217 -4.51 -1.96 -14.52
C SER A 217 -5.71 -1.06 -14.20
N LEU A 218 -5.47 0.18 -13.78
CA LEU A 218 -6.54 1.15 -13.55
C LEU A 218 -7.26 1.54 -14.84
N LEU A 219 -6.53 1.73 -15.94
CA LEU A 219 -7.13 1.95 -17.26
C LEU A 219 -7.99 0.76 -17.71
N ALA A 220 -7.53 -0.48 -17.48
CA ALA A 220 -8.33 -1.68 -17.73
C ALA A 220 -9.58 -1.74 -16.82
N GLN A 221 -9.48 -1.31 -15.57
CA GLN A 221 -10.58 -1.24 -14.60
C GLN A 221 -11.66 -0.21 -15.01
N LEU A 222 -11.26 0.89 -15.66
CA LEU A 222 -12.18 1.83 -16.30
C LEU A 222 -12.88 1.21 -17.52
N GLY A 223 -12.37 0.11 -18.07
CA GLY A 223 -12.92 -0.60 -19.22
C GLY A 223 -12.18 -0.37 -20.53
N PHE A 224 -11.09 0.38 -20.54
CA PHE A 224 -10.25 0.49 -21.73
C PHE A 224 -9.60 -0.83 -22.09
N THR A 225 -9.36 -1.03 -23.40
CA THR A 225 -8.58 -2.17 -23.91
C THR A 225 -7.17 -1.70 -24.26
N HIS A 226 -6.16 -2.42 -23.80
CA HIS A 226 -4.79 -2.20 -24.24
C HIS A 226 -4.58 -2.80 -25.63
N PRO A 227 -3.84 -2.13 -26.54
CA PRO A 227 -3.45 -2.72 -27.81
C PRO A 227 -2.68 -4.02 -27.60
N ALA A 228 -2.98 -5.03 -28.39
CA ALA A 228 -2.35 -6.34 -28.30
C ALA A 228 -0.85 -6.22 -28.61
N ARG A 229 0.00 -6.66 -27.69
CA ARG A 229 1.45 -6.72 -27.83
C ARG A 229 2.06 -7.69 -26.82
N GLU A 230 3.31 -8.03 -27.02
CA GLU A 230 4.09 -8.75 -26.00
C GLU A 230 4.56 -7.79 -24.91
N TRP A 231 4.33 -8.17 -23.67
CA TRP A 231 4.77 -7.46 -22.49
C TRP A 231 5.91 -8.24 -21.82
N ASN A 232 6.86 -7.53 -21.24
CA ASN A 232 7.87 -8.18 -20.41
C ASN A 232 7.26 -8.62 -19.05
N GLN A 233 8.06 -9.23 -18.20
CA GLN A 233 7.64 -9.72 -16.87
C GLN A 233 7.08 -8.64 -15.93
N TYR A 234 7.26 -7.36 -16.26
CA TYR A 234 6.72 -6.22 -15.51
C TYR A 234 5.53 -5.57 -16.23
N SER A 235 4.96 -6.27 -17.21
CA SER A 235 3.89 -5.74 -18.04
C SER A 235 4.25 -4.42 -18.73
N MET A 236 5.49 -4.29 -19.21
CA MET A 236 5.99 -3.12 -19.92
C MET A 236 6.61 -3.51 -21.26
N ALA A 237 6.61 -2.57 -22.22
CA ALA A 237 7.42 -2.64 -23.42
C ALA A 237 8.37 -1.43 -23.45
N GLU A 238 9.68 -1.67 -23.52
CA GLU A 238 10.70 -0.62 -23.70
C GLU A 238 11.05 -0.52 -25.18
N LEU A 239 10.91 0.67 -25.75
CA LEU A 239 10.99 0.92 -27.17
C LEU A 239 11.94 2.08 -27.48
N ASP A 240 12.65 1.95 -28.60
CA ASP A 240 13.49 3.04 -29.11
C ASP A 240 12.61 4.12 -29.80
N PRO A 241 13.07 5.38 -29.89
CA PRO A 241 12.30 6.47 -30.48
C PRO A 241 11.80 6.20 -31.89
N GLU A 242 12.53 5.40 -32.68
CA GLU A 242 12.18 5.00 -34.05
C GLU A 242 10.93 4.11 -34.10
N GLN A 243 10.55 3.49 -32.97
CA GLN A 243 9.38 2.63 -32.85
C GLN A 243 8.13 3.41 -32.38
N TYR A 244 8.13 4.73 -32.49
CA TYR A 244 7.06 5.61 -31.98
C TYR A 244 5.66 5.25 -32.51
N GLU A 245 5.54 4.63 -33.70
CA GLU A 245 4.27 4.16 -34.27
C GLU A 245 3.60 3.07 -33.40
N GLN A 246 4.35 2.47 -32.48
CA GLN A 246 3.80 1.54 -31.51
C GLN A 246 3.01 2.26 -30.39
N ILE A 247 3.11 3.58 -30.31
CA ILE A 247 2.22 4.41 -29.47
C ILE A 247 0.89 4.52 -30.20
N ASN A 248 0.08 3.48 -30.08
CA ASN A 248 -1.20 3.36 -30.77
C ASN A 248 -2.35 3.24 -29.75
N GLY A 249 -3.56 3.49 -30.23
CA GLY A 249 -4.78 3.49 -29.42
C GLY A 249 -5.67 4.66 -29.80
N ASP A 250 -6.94 4.60 -29.39
CA ASP A 250 -7.89 5.70 -29.58
C ASP A 250 -7.58 6.87 -28.67
N ILE A 251 -7.00 6.57 -27.49
CA ILE A 251 -6.54 7.55 -26.50
C ILE A 251 -5.09 7.23 -26.11
N VAL A 252 -4.30 8.29 -25.94
CA VAL A 252 -2.93 8.19 -25.43
C VAL A 252 -2.77 9.10 -24.21
N PHE A 253 -2.44 8.51 -23.06
CA PHE A 253 -1.92 9.25 -21.92
C PHE A 253 -0.38 9.17 -21.94
N HIS A 254 0.30 10.28 -21.71
CA HIS A 254 1.76 10.29 -21.74
C HIS A 254 2.34 11.16 -20.63
N ALA A 255 3.44 10.69 -20.05
CA ALA A 255 4.21 11.42 -19.05
C ALA A 255 5.68 11.52 -19.49
N ASP A 256 6.33 12.60 -19.10
CA ASP A 256 7.77 12.75 -19.20
C ASP A 256 8.42 12.40 -17.86
N TYR A 257 9.50 11.64 -17.91
CA TYR A 257 10.26 11.28 -16.70
C TYR A 257 10.67 12.54 -15.92
N ASN A 258 10.38 12.57 -14.63
CA ASN A 258 10.58 13.73 -13.76
C ASN A 258 9.81 15.00 -14.17
N GLY A 259 8.77 14.88 -14.98
CA GLY A 259 7.93 16.01 -15.40
C GLY A 259 8.65 17.00 -16.34
N SER A 260 9.71 16.59 -17.03
CA SER A 260 10.46 17.45 -17.95
C SER A 260 10.61 16.80 -19.31
N THR A 261 10.13 17.47 -20.36
CA THR A 261 10.34 17.05 -21.76
C THR A 261 11.79 17.23 -22.19
N ALA A 262 12.51 18.18 -21.60
CA ALA A 262 13.92 18.41 -21.90
C ALA A 262 14.77 17.21 -21.48
N GLY A 263 15.51 16.64 -22.44
CA GLY A 263 16.34 15.45 -22.20
C GLY A 263 15.61 14.12 -22.32
N THR A 264 14.29 14.10 -22.57
CA THR A 264 13.57 12.85 -22.84
C THR A 264 13.42 12.54 -24.33
N THR A 265 13.11 11.28 -24.62
CA THR A 265 12.85 10.83 -26.00
C THR A 265 11.63 11.49 -26.64
N LYS A 266 10.73 12.13 -25.88
CA LYS A 266 9.61 12.91 -26.44
C LYS A 266 10.10 14.00 -27.39
N SER A 267 11.20 14.64 -27.07
CA SER A 267 11.80 15.65 -27.96
C SER A 267 12.25 15.10 -29.32
N ARG A 268 12.67 13.83 -29.36
CA ARG A 268 13.09 13.14 -30.60
C ARG A 268 11.90 12.72 -31.46
N VAL A 269 10.80 12.30 -30.84
CA VAL A 269 9.58 11.90 -31.56
C VAL A 269 8.65 13.08 -31.85
N SER A 270 8.94 14.27 -31.31
CA SER A 270 8.05 15.45 -31.42
C SER A 270 7.70 15.83 -32.85
N ALA A 271 8.63 15.73 -33.80
CA ALA A 271 8.38 16.00 -35.20
C ALA A 271 7.40 15.02 -35.87
N LEU A 272 7.29 13.82 -35.32
CA LEU A 272 6.44 12.72 -35.83
C LEU A 272 5.18 12.55 -34.98
N TRP A 273 5.12 13.20 -33.83
CA TRP A 273 4.04 13.09 -32.87
C TRP A 273 2.66 13.35 -33.49
N GLY A 274 2.55 14.39 -34.29
CA GLY A 274 1.31 14.76 -34.99
C GLY A 274 0.79 13.72 -36.00
N SER A 275 1.61 12.76 -36.42
CA SER A 275 1.19 11.68 -37.31
C SER A 275 0.46 10.53 -36.61
N LEU A 276 0.56 10.46 -35.28
CA LEU A 276 -0.16 9.45 -34.49
C LEU A 276 -1.66 9.72 -34.52
N PRO A 277 -2.52 8.70 -34.80
CA PRO A 277 -3.96 8.91 -34.95
C PRO A 277 -4.61 9.58 -33.73
N ALA A 278 -4.27 9.18 -32.50
CA ALA A 278 -4.80 9.77 -31.30
C ALA A 278 -4.40 11.24 -31.15
N VAL A 279 -3.16 11.61 -31.53
CA VAL A 279 -2.67 12.99 -31.49
C VAL A 279 -3.40 13.85 -32.53
N ALA A 280 -3.51 13.36 -33.75
CA ALA A 280 -4.25 14.03 -34.82
C ALA A 280 -5.74 14.24 -34.47
N ALA A 281 -6.33 13.33 -33.70
CA ALA A 281 -7.70 13.40 -33.22
C ALA A 281 -7.86 14.27 -31.94
N GLY A 282 -6.77 14.84 -31.39
CA GLY A 282 -6.79 15.58 -30.11
C GLY A 282 -7.07 14.70 -28.88
N GLN A 283 -6.74 13.41 -28.96
CA GLN A 283 -6.96 12.40 -27.92
C GLN A 283 -5.64 11.95 -27.25
N ALA A 284 -4.62 12.81 -27.25
CA ALA A 284 -3.37 12.58 -26.54
C ALA A 284 -3.23 13.60 -25.42
N TYR A 285 -3.09 13.10 -24.20
CA TYR A 285 -3.13 13.89 -22.97
C TYR A 285 -1.84 13.74 -22.18
N GLU A 286 -1.21 14.89 -21.87
CA GLU A 286 -0.08 14.94 -20.96
C GLU A 286 -0.57 14.80 -19.52
N VAL A 287 0.11 13.95 -18.74
CA VAL A 287 -0.23 13.66 -17.36
C VAL A 287 0.99 13.76 -16.45
N ALA A 288 0.75 13.94 -15.16
CA ALA A 288 1.82 14.10 -14.19
C ALA A 288 2.53 12.78 -13.89
N ASP A 289 3.86 12.74 -14.08
CA ASP A 289 4.69 11.57 -13.84
C ASP A 289 4.63 11.11 -12.36
N ASP A 290 4.60 12.03 -11.42
CA ASP A 290 4.55 11.72 -9.99
C ASP A 290 3.24 11.04 -9.57
N THR A 291 2.12 11.39 -10.15
CA THR A 291 0.81 10.79 -9.87
C THR A 291 0.62 9.47 -10.64
N TRP A 292 0.87 9.48 -11.95
CA TRP A 292 0.55 8.33 -12.79
C TRP A 292 1.56 7.18 -12.74
N MET A 293 2.81 7.47 -12.37
CA MET A 293 3.90 6.49 -12.37
C MET A 293 4.41 6.15 -10.96
N LEU A 294 4.24 7.06 -10.00
CA LEU A 294 4.81 6.91 -8.67
C LEU A 294 3.75 6.87 -7.56
N GLY A 295 2.56 7.37 -7.84
CA GLY A 295 1.44 7.41 -6.92
C GLY A 295 0.67 6.10 -6.83
N ILE A 296 1.36 4.99 -6.54
CA ILE A 296 0.83 3.63 -6.61
C ILE A 296 -0.03 3.31 -5.40
N GLY A 297 -1.34 3.28 -5.56
CA GLY A 297 -2.30 2.90 -4.53
C GLY A 297 -3.67 3.54 -4.71
N VAL A 298 -4.52 3.44 -3.69
CA VAL A 298 -5.94 3.87 -3.74
C VAL A 298 -6.07 5.37 -3.95
N LEU A 299 -5.24 6.17 -3.26
CA LEU A 299 -5.29 7.63 -3.41
C LEU A 299 -4.78 8.06 -4.77
N GLY A 300 -3.62 7.53 -5.20
CA GLY A 300 -3.09 7.80 -6.55
C GLY A 300 -4.04 7.37 -7.66
N ALA A 301 -4.73 6.24 -7.50
CA ALA A 301 -5.74 5.77 -8.45
C ALA A 301 -6.92 6.75 -8.55
N ASN A 302 -7.38 7.32 -7.43
CA ASN A 302 -8.44 8.32 -7.43
C ASN A 302 -8.00 9.61 -8.14
N GLU A 303 -6.77 10.08 -7.93
CA GLU A 303 -6.20 11.23 -8.64
C GLU A 303 -6.15 10.98 -10.17
N ILE A 304 -5.75 9.78 -10.58
CA ILE A 304 -5.75 9.40 -12.00
C ILE A 304 -7.16 9.40 -12.58
N ILE A 305 -8.17 8.91 -11.85
CA ILE A 305 -9.56 8.94 -12.30
C ILE A 305 -10.04 10.40 -12.44
N ASP A 306 -9.72 11.29 -11.49
CA ASP A 306 -10.04 12.72 -11.57
C ASP A 306 -9.40 13.37 -12.81
N ASP A 307 -8.12 13.05 -13.08
CA ASP A 307 -7.42 13.50 -14.28
C ASP A 307 -8.12 13.04 -15.56
N ILE A 308 -8.50 11.77 -15.63
CA ILE A 308 -9.19 11.20 -16.81
C ILE A 308 -10.53 11.89 -17.01
N GLU A 309 -11.35 12.07 -15.97
CA GLU A 309 -12.62 12.80 -16.06
C GLU A 309 -12.40 14.22 -16.60
N ARG A 310 -11.42 14.94 -16.05
CA ARG A 310 -11.10 16.33 -16.45
C ARG A 310 -10.58 16.43 -17.88
N LEU A 311 -9.68 15.52 -18.28
CA LEU A 311 -9.02 15.57 -19.57
C LEU A 311 -9.92 15.09 -20.71
N THR A 312 -10.83 14.16 -20.45
CA THR A 312 -11.72 13.59 -21.45
C THR A 312 -13.11 14.22 -21.44
N ALA A 313 -13.40 15.16 -20.55
CA ALA A 313 -14.62 15.95 -20.57
C ALA A 313 -14.72 16.72 -21.90
N LYS A 314 -15.78 16.47 -22.66
CA LYS A 314 -16.08 17.17 -23.91
C LYS A 314 -16.91 18.43 -23.65
#